data_4abfbdafcf1a67f7c0be022cec111445
#
_entry.id   4abfbdafcf1a67f7c0be022cec111445
#
_cell.length_a   1.000
_cell.length_b   1.000
_cell.length_c   1.000
_cell.angle_alpha   90.00
_cell.angle_beta   90.00
_cell.angle_gamma   90.00
#
_symmetry.space_group_name_H-M   'P 1'
#
loop_
_entity.id
_entity.type
_entity.pdbx_description
1 polymer ?
#
loop_
_entity_poly.entity_id
_entity_poly.type
_entity_poly.pdbx_seq_one_letter_code
_entity_poly.pdbx_strand_id
1 'polypeptide(L)'
;MYKRQALNSTADIVKGFQVGANDFISKPFNKEELIIRVTHQISLVAAKRLILSKTEELQRTIAGRDKLYSVIAHDLRSPMGSIKMVLNMLILNLPFEKIGAEMYELLTMANQTTEDVFSLLDNLLKWTKSQIGKLNVVYQDVDLVEVTDGVIEIFSMVASLKKIRIREMKPERMMVNADIDMLKTVVRNLLSNAIKFSKENSEILVKMEEVNGMAVVSVQDHGCGISEEGQKKLLHADTHFSTFGTNNEEGSGLGLLLCKDFVVKNGGKLWFTSKEGEGSIFSFSIPVK
;
A
#
# COMPACT_ATOMS: atom_id res chain seq x y z
N MET A 1 -23.46 -23.77 36.30
CA MET A 1 -24.66 -23.86 37.17
C MET A 1 -25.78 -24.53 36.38
N TYR A 2 -26.06 -25.82 36.61
CA TYR A 2 -27.11 -26.57 35.90
C TYR A 2 -28.47 -26.25 36.52
N LYS A 3 -29.31 -25.44 35.83
CA LYS A 3 -30.72 -25.30 36.22
C LYS A 3 -31.49 -26.51 35.68
N ARG A 4 -31.85 -27.45 36.56
CA ARG A 4 -32.80 -28.52 36.29
C ARG A 4 -34.23 -27.96 36.43
N GLN A 5 -34.84 -27.60 35.29
CA GLN A 5 -36.29 -27.36 35.23
C GLN A 5 -36.86 -28.09 34.02
N ALA A 6 -37.95 -28.82 34.26
CA ALA A 6 -38.72 -29.45 33.19
C ALA A 6 -39.68 -28.40 32.59
N LEU A 7 -39.19 -27.66 31.60
CA LEU A 7 -39.93 -26.63 30.90
C LEU A 7 -39.97 -27.04 29.43
N ASN A 8 -41.13 -27.37 28.90
CA ASN A 8 -41.31 -27.88 27.53
C ASN A 8 -41.98 -26.89 26.60
N SER A 9 -42.18 -25.63 27.01
CA SER A 9 -42.73 -24.62 26.13
C SER A 9 -41.63 -23.96 25.24
N THR A 10 -42.00 -23.56 24.06
CA THR A 10 -41.10 -22.80 23.15
C THR A 10 -40.53 -21.55 23.81
N ALA A 11 -41.32 -20.90 24.69
CA ALA A 11 -40.88 -19.71 25.42
C ALA A 11 -39.76 -20.03 26.43
N ASP A 12 -39.80 -21.20 27.05
CA ASP A 12 -38.78 -21.64 28.02
C ASP A 12 -37.46 -22.00 27.33
N ILE A 13 -37.53 -22.57 26.11
CA ILE A 13 -36.38 -22.88 25.28
C ILE A 13 -35.68 -21.58 24.88
N VAL A 14 -36.44 -20.59 24.38
CA VAL A 14 -35.92 -19.27 24.01
C VAL A 14 -35.25 -18.58 25.19
N LYS A 15 -35.92 -18.61 26.36
CA LYS A 15 -35.37 -18.05 27.60
C LYS A 15 -34.09 -18.75 28.04
N GLY A 16 -34.01 -20.07 27.85
CA GLY A 16 -32.80 -20.85 28.10
C GLY A 16 -31.60 -20.37 27.28
N PHE A 17 -31.77 -20.14 25.96
CA PHE A 17 -30.75 -19.59 25.09
C PHE A 17 -30.39 -18.14 25.45
N GLN A 18 -31.36 -17.30 25.79
CA GLN A 18 -31.11 -15.92 26.21
C GLN A 18 -30.25 -15.80 27.48
N VAL A 19 -30.36 -16.79 28.41
CA VAL A 19 -29.49 -16.83 29.61
C VAL A 19 -28.17 -17.58 29.39
N GLY A 20 -27.83 -17.93 28.15
CA GLY A 20 -26.55 -18.48 27.78
C GLY A 20 -26.45 -20.00 27.73
N ALA A 21 -27.57 -20.73 27.60
CA ALA A 21 -27.50 -22.15 27.30
C ALA A 21 -27.01 -22.40 25.87
N ASN A 22 -26.07 -23.31 25.69
CA ASN A 22 -25.51 -23.64 24.37
C ASN A 22 -26.37 -24.66 23.59
N ASP A 23 -27.19 -25.46 24.30
CA ASP A 23 -28.12 -26.42 23.72
C ASP A 23 -29.19 -26.81 24.76
N PHE A 24 -30.27 -27.47 24.36
CA PHE A 24 -31.32 -27.99 25.23
C PHE A 24 -31.71 -29.40 24.83
N ILE A 25 -32.27 -30.15 25.77
CA ILE A 25 -32.86 -31.47 25.53
C ILE A 25 -34.18 -31.56 26.34
N SER A 26 -35.24 -32.02 25.68
CA SER A 26 -36.56 -32.20 26.31
C SER A 26 -36.62 -33.56 27.07
N LYS A 27 -37.41 -33.59 28.14
CA LYS A 27 -37.75 -34.85 28.85
C LYS A 27 -39.03 -35.45 28.29
N PRO A 28 -39.14 -36.78 28.16
CA PRO A 28 -38.10 -37.80 28.36
C PRO A 28 -37.08 -37.75 27.24
N PHE A 29 -35.78 -37.86 27.53
CA PHE A 29 -34.71 -37.82 26.52
C PHE A 29 -34.16 -39.23 26.27
N ASN A 30 -33.75 -39.44 25.02
CA ASN A 30 -33.04 -40.66 24.61
C ASN A 30 -31.53 -40.50 24.92
N LYS A 31 -30.92 -41.58 25.39
CA LYS A 31 -29.49 -41.64 25.69
C LYS A 31 -28.63 -41.30 24.46
N GLU A 32 -29.03 -41.80 23.32
CA GLU A 32 -28.31 -41.58 22.05
C GLU A 32 -28.35 -40.09 21.61
N GLU A 33 -29.53 -39.45 21.75
CA GLU A 33 -29.67 -38.01 21.46
C GLU A 33 -28.77 -37.18 22.38
N LEU A 34 -28.75 -37.49 23.70
CA LEU A 34 -27.88 -36.79 24.63
C LEU A 34 -26.40 -36.92 24.26
N ILE A 35 -25.96 -38.14 23.92
CA ILE A 35 -24.56 -38.39 23.52
C ILE A 35 -24.21 -37.58 22.26
N ILE A 36 -25.06 -37.60 21.22
CA ILE A 36 -24.82 -36.86 19.97
C ILE A 36 -24.71 -35.37 20.26
N ARG A 37 -25.63 -34.77 21.01
CA ARG A 37 -25.61 -33.34 21.34
C ARG A 37 -24.39 -32.95 22.13
N VAL A 38 -24.03 -33.72 23.17
CA VAL A 38 -22.84 -33.45 23.97
C VAL A 38 -21.57 -33.59 23.15
N THR A 39 -21.45 -34.62 22.30
CA THR A 39 -20.30 -34.79 21.40
C THR A 39 -20.18 -33.66 20.43
N HIS A 40 -21.30 -33.20 19.87
CA HIS A 40 -21.31 -32.04 18.95
C HIS A 40 -20.85 -30.77 19.67
N GLN A 41 -21.34 -30.49 20.89
CA GLN A 41 -20.90 -29.32 21.66
C GLN A 41 -19.41 -29.38 22.02
N ILE A 42 -18.90 -30.56 22.38
CA ILE A 42 -17.46 -30.76 22.66
C ILE A 42 -16.64 -30.47 21.39
N SER A 43 -17.06 -30.97 20.23
CA SER A 43 -16.36 -30.74 18.97
C SER A 43 -16.36 -29.25 18.54
N LEU A 44 -17.46 -28.52 18.74
CA LEU A 44 -17.54 -27.09 18.51
C LEU A 44 -16.60 -26.29 19.42
N VAL A 45 -16.53 -26.61 20.69
CA VAL A 45 -15.62 -25.99 21.66
C VAL A 45 -14.17 -26.28 21.29
N ALA A 46 -13.85 -27.50 20.89
CA ALA A 46 -12.51 -27.89 20.46
C ALA A 46 -12.10 -27.15 19.18
N ALA A 47 -12.99 -27.10 18.19
CA ALA A 47 -12.75 -26.35 16.94
C ALA A 47 -12.54 -24.85 17.21
N LYS A 48 -13.37 -24.24 18.07
CA LYS A 48 -13.22 -22.83 18.45
C LYS A 48 -11.87 -22.56 19.12
N ARG A 49 -11.44 -23.43 20.04
CA ARG A 49 -10.13 -23.31 20.71
C ARG A 49 -8.98 -23.43 19.71
N LEU A 50 -9.05 -24.36 18.78
CA LEU A 50 -8.04 -24.56 17.74
C LEU A 50 -7.94 -23.32 16.82
N ILE A 51 -9.07 -22.76 16.40
CA ILE A 51 -9.11 -21.54 15.58
C ILE A 51 -8.45 -20.38 16.33
N LEU A 52 -8.81 -20.16 17.59
CA LEU A 52 -8.22 -19.10 18.42
C LEU A 52 -6.70 -19.26 18.55
N SER A 53 -6.24 -20.47 18.88
CA SER A 53 -4.81 -20.77 18.99
C SER A 53 -4.06 -20.53 17.68
N LYS A 54 -4.63 -20.96 16.55
CA LYS A 54 -4.02 -20.73 15.23
C LYS A 54 -4.03 -19.26 14.82
N THR A 55 -5.06 -18.51 15.18
CA THR A 55 -5.12 -17.07 14.94
C THR A 55 -4.02 -16.33 15.72
N GLU A 56 -3.83 -16.68 17.00
CA GLU A 56 -2.76 -16.10 17.82
C GLU A 56 -1.36 -16.44 17.29
N GLU A 57 -1.14 -17.70 16.86
CA GLU A 57 0.12 -18.14 16.27
C GLU A 57 0.43 -17.35 14.99
N LEU A 58 -0.56 -17.21 14.10
CA LEU A 58 -0.43 -16.42 12.87
C LEU A 58 -0.14 -14.94 13.16
N GLN A 59 -0.84 -14.33 14.11
CA GLN A 59 -0.60 -12.95 14.51
C GLN A 59 0.83 -12.73 15.03
N ARG A 60 1.34 -13.65 15.85
CA ARG A 60 2.73 -13.59 16.37
C ARG A 60 3.75 -13.73 15.23
N THR A 61 3.50 -14.63 14.28
CA THR A 61 4.39 -14.84 13.12
C THR A 61 4.44 -13.60 12.24
N ILE A 62 3.28 -13.01 11.92
CA ILE A 62 3.18 -11.78 11.14
C ILE A 62 3.90 -10.63 11.86
N ALA A 63 3.64 -10.41 13.14
CA ALA A 63 4.28 -9.36 13.92
C ALA A 63 5.81 -9.55 14.02
N GLY A 64 6.29 -10.79 14.13
CA GLY A 64 7.72 -11.12 14.11
C GLY A 64 8.38 -10.79 12.77
N ARG A 65 7.75 -11.19 11.67
CA ARG A 65 8.21 -10.89 10.31
C ARG A 65 8.30 -9.38 10.06
N ASP A 66 7.25 -8.65 10.44
CA ASP A 66 7.16 -7.21 10.20
C ASP A 66 8.21 -6.44 11.05
N LYS A 67 8.45 -6.90 12.29
CA LYS A 67 9.53 -6.38 13.12
C LYS A 67 10.90 -6.60 12.47
N LEU A 68 11.15 -7.79 11.92
CA LEU A 68 12.40 -8.13 11.25
C LEU A 68 12.63 -7.22 10.04
N TYR A 69 11.64 -7.02 9.17
CA TYR A 69 11.75 -6.12 8.04
C TYR A 69 12.04 -4.67 8.47
N SER A 70 11.39 -4.20 9.54
CA SER A 70 11.64 -2.86 10.08
C SER A 70 13.09 -2.69 10.58
N VAL A 71 13.64 -3.70 11.25
CA VAL A 71 15.03 -3.67 11.74
C VAL A 71 16.00 -3.68 10.57
N ILE A 72 15.86 -4.63 9.63
CA ILE A 72 16.74 -4.74 8.46
C ILE A 72 16.74 -3.45 7.64
N ALA A 73 15.56 -2.90 7.33
CA ALA A 73 15.49 -1.69 6.54
C ALA A 73 16.07 -0.46 7.26
N HIS A 74 15.91 -0.38 8.61
CA HIS A 74 16.55 0.65 9.41
C HIS A 74 18.09 0.54 9.38
N ASP A 75 18.60 -0.66 9.59
CA ASP A 75 20.05 -0.88 9.69
C ASP A 75 20.77 -0.77 8.34
N LEU A 76 20.06 -1.01 7.23
CA LEU A 76 20.58 -0.78 5.88
C LEU A 76 20.47 0.69 5.44
N ARG A 77 19.55 1.47 5.96
CA ARG A 77 19.40 2.90 5.60
C ARG A 77 20.67 3.71 5.91
N SER A 78 21.30 3.47 7.06
CA SER A 78 22.48 4.23 7.49
C SER A 78 23.69 4.02 6.56
N PRO A 79 24.14 2.78 6.27
CA PRO A 79 25.27 2.56 5.34
C PRO A 79 24.93 3.03 3.91
N MET A 80 23.71 2.85 3.44
CA MET A 80 23.30 3.33 2.12
C MET A 80 23.31 4.85 2.04
N GLY A 81 22.90 5.56 3.10
CA GLY A 81 23.00 7.01 3.20
C GLY A 81 24.46 7.49 3.13
N SER A 82 25.38 6.76 3.76
CA SER A 82 26.81 7.06 3.68
C SER A 82 27.38 6.85 2.28
N ILE A 83 27.04 5.75 1.60
CA ILE A 83 27.44 5.47 0.21
C ILE A 83 26.93 6.57 -0.73
N LYS A 84 25.65 6.93 -0.62
CA LYS A 84 25.02 8.03 -1.38
C LYS A 84 25.80 9.34 -1.20
N MET A 85 26.12 9.69 0.06
CA MET A 85 26.87 10.91 0.37
C MET A 85 28.25 10.91 -0.28
N VAL A 86 28.98 9.79 -0.23
CA VAL A 86 30.30 9.65 -0.86
C VAL A 86 30.19 9.77 -2.38
N LEU A 87 29.25 9.10 -3.02
CA LEU A 87 29.04 9.17 -4.47
C LEU A 87 28.69 10.59 -4.92
N ASN A 88 27.80 11.27 -4.20
CA ASN A 88 27.46 12.68 -4.47
C ASN A 88 28.70 13.58 -4.34
N MET A 89 29.54 13.40 -3.30
CA MET A 89 30.78 14.14 -3.14
C MET A 89 31.75 13.89 -4.29
N LEU A 90 31.86 12.63 -4.76
CA LEU A 90 32.72 12.30 -5.90
C LEU A 90 32.24 12.98 -7.18
N ILE A 91 30.93 12.91 -7.48
CA ILE A 91 30.35 13.54 -8.67
C ILE A 91 30.53 15.06 -8.63
N LEU A 92 30.33 15.71 -7.48
CA LEU A 92 30.47 17.16 -7.32
C LEU A 92 31.91 17.64 -7.41
N ASN A 93 32.89 16.85 -6.94
CA ASN A 93 34.30 17.27 -6.82
C ASN A 93 35.20 16.75 -7.94
N LEU A 94 34.73 15.77 -8.72
CA LEU A 94 35.46 15.20 -9.85
C LEU A 94 34.80 15.64 -11.17
N PRO A 95 35.27 16.74 -11.78
CA PRO A 95 34.71 17.19 -13.04
C PRO A 95 34.98 16.18 -14.16
N PHE A 96 34.01 16.06 -15.06
CA PHE A 96 34.03 15.17 -16.23
C PHE A 96 35.38 15.17 -16.99
N GLU A 97 35.97 16.33 -17.11
CA GLU A 97 37.26 16.53 -17.82
C GLU A 97 38.43 15.79 -17.18
N LYS A 98 38.38 15.53 -15.88
CA LYS A 98 39.47 14.86 -15.12
C LYS A 98 39.38 13.35 -15.08
N ILE A 99 38.16 12.78 -15.15
CA ILE A 99 37.94 11.35 -14.96
C ILE A 99 37.55 10.61 -16.25
N GLY A 100 37.24 11.36 -17.31
CA GLY A 100 36.80 10.81 -18.60
C GLY A 100 35.32 10.34 -18.57
N ALA A 101 34.77 10.19 -19.76
CA ALA A 101 33.35 9.88 -19.95
C ALA A 101 32.91 8.58 -19.29
N GLU A 102 33.68 7.52 -19.46
CA GLU A 102 33.38 6.18 -18.97
C GLU A 102 33.28 6.13 -17.43
N MET A 103 34.27 6.74 -16.75
CA MET A 103 34.26 6.78 -15.29
C MET A 103 33.14 7.66 -14.73
N TYR A 104 32.83 8.79 -15.40
CA TYR A 104 31.73 9.64 -15.00
C TYR A 104 30.38 8.92 -15.15
N GLU A 105 30.20 8.16 -16.23
CA GLU A 105 29.01 7.34 -16.46
C GLU A 105 28.86 6.26 -15.40
N LEU A 106 29.94 5.56 -15.05
CA LEU A 106 29.95 4.55 -13.97
C LEU A 106 29.58 5.16 -12.60
N LEU A 107 30.13 6.32 -12.26
CA LEU A 107 29.80 7.03 -11.02
C LEU A 107 28.33 7.46 -10.98
N THR A 108 27.81 7.95 -12.10
CA THR A 108 26.41 8.35 -12.21
C THR A 108 25.48 7.15 -12.08
N MET A 109 25.82 6.03 -12.72
CA MET A 109 25.07 4.78 -12.60
C MET A 109 25.10 4.24 -11.18
N ALA A 110 26.25 4.24 -10.50
CA ALA A 110 26.38 3.81 -9.11
C ALA A 110 25.57 4.71 -8.17
N ASN A 111 25.55 6.01 -8.41
CA ASN A 111 24.74 6.96 -7.64
C ASN A 111 23.24 6.69 -7.83
N GLN A 112 22.81 6.50 -9.07
CA GLN A 112 21.40 6.17 -9.37
C GLN A 112 20.97 4.88 -8.70
N THR A 113 21.77 3.81 -8.80
CA THR A 113 21.49 2.54 -8.14
C THR A 113 21.39 2.69 -6.61
N THR A 114 22.25 3.53 -6.03
CA THR A 114 22.21 3.82 -4.59
C THR A 114 20.94 4.55 -4.18
N GLU A 115 20.49 5.53 -4.97
CA GLU A 115 19.20 6.23 -4.78
C GLU A 115 18.01 5.26 -4.86
N ASP A 116 18.03 4.35 -5.81
CA ASP A 116 16.97 3.36 -6.00
C ASP A 116 16.87 2.42 -4.80
N VAL A 117 18.01 1.90 -4.31
CA VAL A 117 18.05 1.06 -3.10
C VAL A 117 17.61 1.84 -1.86
N PHE A 118 18.04 3.09 -1.71
CA PHE A 118 17.63 3.93 -0.59
C PHE A 118 16.12 4.17 -0.59
N SER A 119 15.55 4.47 -1.75
CA SER A 119 14.10 4.64 -1.93
C SER A 119 13.32 3.36 -1.61
N LEU A 120 13.85 2.20 -2.03
CA LEU A 120 13.27 0.89 -1.72
C LEU A 120 13.24 0.63 -0.21
N LEU A 121 14.34 0.89 0.49
CA LEU A 121 14.44 0.73 1.95
C LEU A 121 13.48 1.69 2.68
N ASP A 122 13.36 2.92 2.22
CA ASP A 122 12.43 3.90 2.81
C ASP A 122 10.98 3.47 2.65
N ASN A 123 10.61 3.00 1.46
CA ASN A 123 9.28 2.47 1.19
C ASN A 123 8.99 1.22 2.04
N LEU A 124 9.96 0.31 2.18
CA LEU A 124 9.82 -0.88 3.02
C LEU A 124 9.60 -0.51 4.49
N LEU A 125 10.37 0.46 5.01
CA LEU A 125 10.20 0.95 6.39
C LEU A 125 8.83 1.60 6.62
N LYS A 126 8.37 2.42 5.68
CA LYS A 126 7.05 3.07 5.76
C LYS A 126 5.95 2.01 5.71
N TRP A 127 6.07 1.04 4.81
CA TRP A 127 5.11 -0.05 4.68
C TRP A 127 5.06 -0.91 5.95
N THR A 128 6.20 -1.33 6.50
CA THR A 128 6.23 -2.14 7.73
C THR A 128 5.68 -1.39 8.94
N LYS A 129 6.00 -0.10 9.11
CA LYS A 129 5.40 0.74 10.16
C LYS A 129 3.89 0.84 10.03
N SER A 130 3.41 0.91 8.80
CA SER A 130 1.99 0.96 8.48
C SER A 130 1.26 -0.33 8.85
N GLN A 131 1.83 -1.50 8.51
CA GLN A 131 1.26 -2.81 8.82
C GLN A 131 1.18 -3.09 10.33
N ILE A 132 2.16 -2.63 11.11
CA ILE A 132 2.19 -2.80 12.57
C ILE A 132 1.28 -1.78 13.30
N GLY A 133 0.61 -0.89 12.55
CA GLY A 133 -0.22 0.16 13.15
C GLY A 133 0.58 1.25 13.89
N LYS A 134 1.91 1.30 13.71
CA LYS A 134 2.81 2.29 14.32
C LYS A 134 3.00 3.54 13.48
N LEU A 135 2.36 3.61 12.32
CA LEU A 135 2.37 4.81 11.49
C LEU A 135 1.27 5.75 12.01
N ASN A 136 1.67 6.77 12.72
CA ASN A 136 0.75 7.82 13.17
C ASN A 136 0.37 8.68 11.96
N VAL A 137 -0.91 8.81 11.69
CA VAL A 137 -1.46 9.71 10.66
C VAL A 137 -1.64 11.07 11.31
N VAL A 138 -1.04 12.10 10.73
CA VAL A 138 -1.16 13.49 11.21
C VAL A 138 -2.11 14.23 10.28
N TYR A 139 -3.40 14.21 10.62
CA TYR A 139 -4.42 14.92 9.84
C TYR A 139 -4.27 16.44 10.00
N GLN A 140 -4.26 17.13 8.87
CA GLN A 140 -4.26 18.58 8.80
C GLN A 140 -5.03 19.06 7.57
N ASP A 141 -5.42 20.31 7.57
CA ASP A 141 -6.05 20.94 6.42
C ASP A 141 -5.00 21.20 5.35
N VAL A 142 -5.13 20.56 4.20
CA VAL A 142 -4.16 20.57 3.11
C VAL A 142 -4.86 21.01 1.83
N ASP A 143 -4.24 21.93 1.09
CA ASP A 143 -4.60 22.16 -0.30
C ASP A 143 -3.92 21.10 -1.19
N LEU A 144 -4.72 20.18 -1.70
CA LEU A 144 -4.24 19.07 -2.52
C LEU A 144 -3.64 19.56 -3.85
N VAL A 145 -4.08 20.73 -4.33
CA VAL A 145 -3.50 21.37 -5.53
C VAL A 145 -2.05 21.77 -5.26
N GLU A 146 -1.78 22.52 -4.17
CA GLU A 146 -0.42 22.94 -3.79
C GLU A 146 0.51 21.74 -3.58
N VAL A 147 0.02 20.68 -2.94
CA VAL A 147 0.81 19.45 -2.73
C VAL A 147 1.18 18.80 -4.07
N THR A 148 0.22 18.72 -4.99
CA THR A 148 0.44 18.10 -6.30
C THR A 148 1.39 18.93 -7.13
N ASP A 149 1.23 20.26 -7.15
CA ASP A 149 2.08 21.19 -7.88
C ASP A 149 3.53 21.11 -7.44
N GLY A 150 3.77 21.11 -6.13
CA GLY A 150 5.13 20.99 -5.60
C GLY A 150 5.82 19.66 -5.96
N VAL A 151 5.04 18.58 -6.11
CA VAL A 151 5.59 17.30 -6.61
C VAL A 151 5.83 17.37 -8.13
N ILE A 152 4.90 17.93 -8.90
CA ILE A 152 5.04 18.09 -10.37
C ILE A 152 6.27 18.92 -10.71
N GLU A 153 6.51 20.02 -9.99
CA GLU A 153 7.68 20.87 -10.20
C GLU A 153 8.99 20.07 -10.13
N ILE A 154 9.14 19.24 -9.08
CA ILE A 154 10.31 18.37 -8.90
C ILE A 154 10.45 17.39 -10.06
N PHE A 155 9.35 16.75 -10.47
CA PHE A 155 9.38 15.72 -11.51
C PHE A 155 9.41 16.27 -12.93
N SER A 156 9.09 17.55 -13.15
CA SER A 156 9.15 18.19 -14.47
C SER A 156 10.56 18.17 -15.06
N MET A 157 11.59 18.33 -14.23
CA MET A 157 12.98 18.19 -14.66
C MET A 157 13.29 16.76 -15.13
N VAL A 158 12.87 15.75 -14.36
CA VAL A 158 13.09 14.35 -14.71
C VAL A 158 12.32 13.96 -15.97
N ALA A 159 11.07 14.41 -16.11
CA ALA A 159 10.24 14.19 -17.29
C ALA A 159 10.87 14.82 -18.54
N SER A 160 11.46 16.01 -18.41
CA SER A 160 12.12 16.70 -19.52
C SER A 160 13.32 15.93 -20.09
N LEU A 161 14.04 15.16 -19.30
CA LEU A 161 15.13 14.30 -19.77
C LEU A 161 14.65 13.20 -20.73
N LYS A 162 13.43 12.69 -20.52
CA LYS A 162 12.73 11.78 -21.43
C LYS A 162 11.89 12.51 -22.49
N LYS A 163 11.96 13.85 -22.54
CA LYS A 163 11.11 14.68 -23.43
C LYS A 163 9.61 14.47 -23.21
N ILE A 164 9.22 14.10 -21.98
CA ILE A 164 7.84 13.89 -21.57
C ILE A 164 7.28 15.24 -21.10
N ARG A 165 6.09 15.62 -21.59
CA ARG A 165 5.37 16.81 -21.15
C ARG A 165 4.36 16.44 -20.08
N ILE A 166 4.40 17.10 -18.93
CA ILE A 166 3.35 16.97 -17.90
C ILE A 166 2.32 18.07 -18.13
N ARG A 167 1.07 17.70 -18.33
CA ARG A 167 -0.07 18.59 -18.46
C ARG A 167 -0.99 18.45 -17.25
N GLU A 168 -1.50 19.58 -16.79
CA GLU A 168 -2.37 19.63 -15.63
C GLU A 168 -3.78 20.09 -16.02
N MET A 169 -4.78 19.44 -15.42
CA MET A 169 -6.19 19.86 -15.44
C MET A 169 -6.67 19.86 -13.99
N LYS A 170 -6.74 21.03 -13.37
CA LYS A 170 -7.00 21.16 -11.93
C LYS A 170 -7.86 22.39 -11.62
N PRO A 171 -8.62 22.40 -10.52
CA PRO A 171 -9.25 23.60 -9.98
C PRO A 171 -8.19 24.55 -9.39
N GLU A 172 -8.62 25.76 -9.03
CA GLU A 172 -7.71 26.71 -8.33
C GLU A 172 -7.33 26.23 -6.94
N ARG A 173 -8.22 25.51 -6.25
CA ARG A 173 -8.02 25.04 -4.89
C ARG A 173 -8.82 23.77 -4.61
N MET A 174 -8.30 22.88 -3.76
CA MET A 174 -8.98 21.64 -3.35
C MET A 174 -8.57 21.26 -1.92
N MET A 175 -9.41 21.62 -0.94
CA MET A 175 -9.12 21.39 0.47
C MET A 175 -9.53 19.99 0.92
N VAL A 176 -8.60 19.29 1.56
CA VAL A 176 -8.82 17.97 2.17
C VAL A 176 -8.27 17.96 3.60
N ASN A 177 -8.79 17.07 4.46
CA ASN A 177 -8.20 16.81 5.78
C ASN A 177 -7.41 15.50 5.72
N ALA A 178 -6.10 15.59 5.63
CA ALA A 178 -5.23 14.45 5.36
C ALA A 178 -3.79 14.64 5.88
N ASP A 179 -3.02 13.58 5.85
CA ASP A 179 -1.58 13.62 6.13
C ASP A 179 -0.80 14.04 4.87
N ILE A 180 -0.16 15.21 4.93
CA ILE A 180 0.54 15.82 3.80
C ILE A 180 1.71 14.96 3.29
N ASP A 181 2.44 14.28 4.17
CA ASP A 181 3.60 13.46 3.78
C ASP A 181 3.16 12.16 3.10
N MET A 182 2.03 11.61 3.54
CA MET A 182 1.38 10.49 2.86
C MET A 182 0.91 10.90 1.45
N LEU A 183 0.22 12.04 1.33
CA LEU A 183 -0.25 12.54 0.03
C LEU A 183 0.92 12.83 -0.92
N LYS A 184 1.97 13.52 -0.46
CA LYS A 184 3.19 13.72 -1.25
C LYS A 184 3.80 12.41 -1.72
N THR A 185 3.81 11.40 -0.86
CA THR A 185 4.34 10.07 -1.22
C THR A 185 3.49 9.39 -2.29
N VAL A 186 2.16 9.48 -2.20
CA VAL A 186 1.24 8.92 -3.20
C VAL A 186 1.45 9.60 -4.55
N VAL A 187 1.36 10.92 -4.61
CA VAL A 187 1.53 11.69 -5.86
C VAL A 187 2.89 11.41 -6.50
N ARG A 188 3.96 11.42 -5.69
CA ARG A 188 5.32 11.12 -6.15
C ARG A 188 5.44 9.73 -6.77
N ASN A 189 4.87 8.70 -6.13
CA ASN A 189 4.92 7.34 -6.65
C ASN A 189 4.13 7.21 -7.97
N LEU A 190 2.96 7.82 -8.07
CA LEU A 190 2.15 7.77 -9.29
C LEU A 190 2.83 8.51 -10.46
N LEU A 191 3.39 9.71 -10.21
CA LEU A 191 4.14 10.46 -11.22
C LEU A 191 5.42 9.75 -11.64
N SER A 192 6.19 9.23 -10.70
CA SER A 192 7.40 8.45 -10.97
C SER A 192 7.09 7.24 -11.86
N ASN A 193 6.02 6.50 -11.55
CA ASN A 193 5.57 5.37 -12.37
C ASN A 193 5.15 5.84 -13.78
N ALA A 194 4.38 6.91 -13.89
CA ALA A 194 3.96 7.45 -15.16
C ALA A 194 5.16 7.82 -16.05
N ILE A 195 6.18 8.50 -15.49
CA ILE A 195 7.41 8.85 -16.22
C ILE A 195 8.21 7.61 -16.61
N LYS A 196 8.35 6.65 -15.66
CA LYS A 196 9.10 5.42 -15.86
C LYS A 196 8.54 4.57 -17.00
N PHE A 197 7.23 4.42 -17.07
CA PHE A 197 6.55 3.55 -18.04
C PHE A 197 6.12 4.26 -19.32
N SER A 198 6.20 5.59 -19.37
CA SER A 198 5.94 6.39 -20.58
C SER A 198 7.05 6.26 -21.61
N LYS A 199 6.66 6.32 -22.87
CA LYS A 199 7.59 6.43 -23.99
C LYS A 199 8.19 7.84 -24.08
N GLU A 200 9.36 7.99 -24.71
CA GLU A 200 9.91 9.31 -25.02
C GLU A 200 8.95 10.13 -25.90
N ASN A 201 9.01 11.45 -25.76
CA ASN A 201 8.19 12.41 -26.48
C ASN A 201 6.67 12.25 -26.25
N SER A 202 6.25 11.62 -25.16
CA SER A 202 4.86 11.44 -24.79
C SER A 202 4.35 12.54 -23.84
N GLU A 203 3.07 12.46 -23.48
CA GLU A 203 2.43 13.36 -22.52
C GLU A 203 1.91 12.55 -21.32
N ILE A 204 2.04 13.13 -20.13
CA ILE A 204 1.40 12.67 -18.91
C ILE A 204 0.34 13.71 -18.53
N LEU A 205 -0.89 13.27 -18.31
CA LEU A 205 -1.97 14.15 -17.84
C LEU A 205 -2.23 13.92 -16.36
N VAL A 206 -2.09 14.97 -15.55
CA VAL A 206 -2.51 15.00 -14.15
C VAL A 206 -3.84 15.73 -14.07
N LYS A 207 -4.91 15.01 -13.76
CA LYS A 207 -6.26 15.56 -13.62
C LYS A 207 -6.70 15.56 -12.16
N MET A 208 -7.26 16.68 -11.70
CA MET A 208 -7.84 16.82 -10.37
C MET A 208 -9.27 17.32 -10.52
N GLU A 209 -10.21 16.63 -9.88
CA GLU A 209 -11.62 16.98 -9.89
C GLU A 209 -12.30 16.56 -8.60
N GLU A 210 -13.40 17.22 -8.26
CA GLU A 210 -14.27 16.81 -7.17
C GLU A 210 -15.41 15.96 -7.72
N VAL A 211 -15.58 14.76 -7.18
CA VAL A 211 -16.64 13.83 -7.55
C VAL A 211 -17.30 13.28 -6.29
N ASN A 212 -18.59 13.58 -6.11
CA ASN A 212 -19.40 13.09 -4.97
C ASN A 212 -18.78 13.38 -3.58
N GLY A 213 -18.23 14.57 -3.38
CA GLY A 213 -17.58 14.96 -2.12
C GLY A 213 -16.20 14.33 -1.89
N MET A 214 -15.62 13.81 -2.94
CA MET A 214 -14.25 13.26 -2.95
C MET A 214 -13.36 14.05 -3.90
N ALA A 215 -12.20 14.48 -3.44
CA ALA A 215 -11.12 14.98 -4.27
C ALA A 215 -10.48 13.80 -5.00
N VAL A 216 -10.56 13.76 -6.31
CA VAL A 216 -10.00 12.71 -7.15
C VAL A 216 -8.79 13.25 -7.90
N VAL A 217 -7.65 12.57 -7.76
CA VAL A 217 -6.43 12.84 -8.53
C VAL A 217 -6.16 11.66 -9.42
N SER A 218 -6.00 11.90 -10.71
CA SER A 218 -5.71 10.91 -11.73
C SER A 218 -4.43 11.27 -12.48
N VAL A 219 -3.53 10.31 -12.61
CA VAL A 219 -2.30 10.41 -13.39
C VAL A 219 -2.42 9.44 -14.56
N GLN A 220 -2.52 9.99 -15.77
CA GLN A 220 -2.63 9.23 -17.00
C GLN A 220 -1.31 9.26 -17.75
N ASP A 221 -0.80 8.11 -18.15
CA ASP A 221 0.34 7.92 -19.04
C ASP A 221 -0.09 7.28 -20.36
N HIS A 222 0.75 7.44 -21.37
CA HIS A 222 0.62 6.82 -22.69
C HIS A 222 1.80 5.84 -22.93
N GLY A 223 2.07 5.04 -21.90
CA GLY A 223 3.17 4.09 -21.86
C GLY A 223 2.86 2.71 -22.40
N CYS A 224 3.56 1.72 -21.84
CA CYS A 224 3.40 0.32 -22.26
C CYS A 224 2.07 -0.31 -21.78
N GLY A 225 1.37 0.32 -20.85
CA GLY A 225 0.20 -0.27 -20.22
C GLY A 225 0.53 -1.54 -19.40
N ILE A 226 -0.50 -2.24 -18.96
CA ILE A 226 -0.37 -3.42 -18.09
C ILE A 226 -1.21 -4.55 -18.67
N SER A 227 -0.59 -5.72 -18.84
CA SER A 227 -1.29 -6.92 -19.31
C SER A 227 -2.38 -7.37 -18.32
N GLU A 228 -3.39 -8.10 -18.78
CA GLU A 228 -4.47 -8.60 -17.92
C GLU A 228 -3.97 -9.45 -16.74
N GLU A 229 -2.91 -10.23 -16.96
CA GLU A 229 -2.28 -11.02 -15.91
C GLU A 229 -1.59 -10.13 -14.87
N GLY A 230 -0.88 -9.07 -15.33
CA GLY A 230 -0.26 -8.07 -14.48
C GLY A 230 -1.28 -7.28 -13.65
N GLN A 231 -2.40 -6.89 -14.24
CA GLN A 231 -3.49 -6.18 -13.56
C GLN A 231 -4.06 -6.98 -12.39
N LYS A 232 -4.19 -8.29 -12.53
CA LYS A 232 -4.68 -9.18 -11.45
C LYS A 232 -3.73 -9.24 -10.25
N LYS A 233 -2.44 -8.98 -10.46
CA LYS A 233 -1.39 -9.07 -9.43
C LYS A 233 -1.05 -7.72 -8.79
N LEU A 234 -1.30 -6.61 -9.49
CA LEU A 234 -0.73 -5.29 -9.20
C LEU A 234 -1.05 -4.71 -7.80
N LEU A 235 -2.26 -4.91 -7.28
CA LEU A 235 -2.70 -4.37 -5.98
C LEU A 235 -2.88 -5.45 -4.91
N HIS A 236 -2.36 -6.66 -5.14
CA HIS A 236 -2.40 -7.75 -4.17
C HIS A 236 -1.09 -7.82 -3.39
N ALA A 237 -1.20 -7.73 -2.06
CA ALA A 237 -0.05 -7.74 -1.15
C ALA A 237 0.76 -9.06 -1.18
N ASP A 238 0.14 -10.16 -1.61
CA ASP A 238 0.74 -11.50 -1.64
C ASP A 238 1.55 -11.76 -2.91
N THR A 239 1.50 -10.85 -3.89
CA THR A 239 2.21 -11.00 -5.17
C THR A 239 3.19 -9.86 -5.37
N HIS A 240 4.48 -10.19 -5.39
CA HIS A 240 5.51 -9.24 -5.78
C HIS A 240 5.47 -9.07 -7.30
N PHE A 241 4.80 -8.00 -7.77
CA PHE A 241 4.73 -7.69 -9.20
C PHE A 241 5.56 -6.44 -9.49
N SER A 242 6.59 -6.63 -10.28
CA SER A 242 7.42 -5.53 -10.81
C SER A 242 7.74 -5.82 -12.27
N THR A 243 7.76 -4.77 -13.07
CA THR A 243 8.19 -4.81 -14.49
C THR A 243 9.24 -3.74 -14.71
N PHE A 244 10.09 -3.97 -15.71
CA PHE A 244 11.07 -2.96 -16.14
C PHE A 244 10.35 -1.79 -16.82
N GLY A 245 10.82 -0.58 -16.53
CA GLY A 245 10.40 0.63 -17.23
C GLY A 245 10.91 0.67 -18.68
N THR A 246 10.52 1.71 -19.41
CA THR A 246 10.88 1.87 -20.83
C THR A 246 12.38 2.06 -21.08
N ASN A 247 13.14 2.47 -20.07
CA ASN A 247 14.61 2.60 -20.10
C ASN A 247 15.30 1.60 -19.17
N ASN A 248 14.72 0.38 -19.02
CA ASN A 248 15.19 -0.67 -18.12
C ASN A 248 15.25 -0.28 -16.62
N GLU A 249 14.45 0.70 -16.19
CA GLU A 249 14.37 1.06 -14.79
C GLU A 249 13.67 -0.05 -13.99
N GLU A 250 14.31 -0.57 -12.95
CA GLU A 250 13.75 -1.59 -12.08
C GLU A 250 12.78 -0.98 -11.05
N GLY A 251 11.69 -1.68 -10.74
CA GLY A 251 10.70 -1.27 -9.75
C GLY A 251 10.72 -2.14 -8.51
N SER A 252 10.49 -1.54 -7.34
CA SER A 252 10.44 -2.28 -6.06
C SER A 252 9.15 -3.10 -5.87
N GLY A 253 8.11 -2.86 -6.66
CA GLY A 253 6.78 -3.46 -6.46
C GLY A 253 6.03 -3.01 -5.20
N LEU A 254 6.70 -2.27 -4.29
CA LEU A 254 6.14 -1.83 -3.01
C LEU A 254 5.44 -0.46 -3.09
N GLY A 255 5.78 0.36 -4.07
CA GLY A 255 5.28 1.74 -4.16
C GLY A 255 3.76 1.85 -4.22
N LEU A 256 3.10 1.06 -5.08
CA LEU A 256 1.63 1.07 -5.21
C LEU A 256 0.91 0.46 -4.00
N LEU A 257 1.49 -0.54 -3.35
CA LEU A 257 0.95 -1.10 -2.11
C LEU A 257 0.99 -0.06 -0.98
N LEU A 258 2.08 0.69 -0.88
CA LEU A 258 2.21 1.80 0.06
C LEU A 258 1.22 2.93 -0.26
N CYS A 259 1.04 3.28 -1.54
CA CYS A 259 0.04 4.25 -1.97
C CYS A 259 -1.37 3.83 -1.57
N LYS A 260 -1.74 2.57 -1.81
CA LYS A 260 -3.04 2.01 -1.43
C LYS A 260 -3.29 2.15 0.07
N ASP A 261 -2.30 1.79 0.89
CA ASP A 261 -2.40 1.88 2.34
C ASP A 261 -2.52 3.32 2.83
N PHE A 262 -1.72 4.26 2.30
CA PHE A 262 -1.76 5.67 2.65
C PHE A 262 -3.09 6.33 2.26
N VAL A 263 -3.61 6.02 1.09
CA VAL A 263 -4.90 6.52 0.62
C VAL A 263 -6.03 6.00 1.50
N VAL A 264 -6.05 4.71 1.85
CA VAL A 264 -7.05 4.12 2.75
C VAL A 264 -6.97 4.75 4.14
N LYS A 265 -5.77 5.00 4.69
CA LYS A 265 -5.61 5.69 5.97
C LYS A 265 -6.12 7.13 5.96
N ASN A 266 -6.13 7.79 4.81
CA ASN A 266 -6.73 9.12 4.63
C ASN A 266 -8.22 9.06 4.21
N GLY A 267 -8.88 7.92 4.38
CA GLY A 267 -10.31 7.74 4.11
C GLY A 267 -10.69 7.61 2.64
N GLY A 268 -9.71 7.37 1.78
CA GLY A 268 -9.88 7.33 0.34
C GLY A 268 -9.78 5.95 -0.29
N LYS A 269 -9.65 5.93 -1.63
CA LYS A 269 -9.55 4.74 -2.46
C LYS A 269 -8.51 4.95 -3.56
N LEU A 270 -7.72 3.91 -3.87
CA LEU A 270 -6.81 3.86 -5.01
C LEU A 270 -7.34 2.84 -6.03
N TRP A 271 -7.36 3.22 -7.30
CA TRP A 271 -7.72 2.32 -8.42
C TRP A 271 -6.92 2.67 -9.66
N PHE A 272 -7.01 1.84 -10.66
CA PHE A 272 -6.40 2.07 -11.97
C PHE A 272 -7.24 1.50 -13.09
N THR A 273 -7.03 2.02 -14.29
CA THR A 273 -7.44 1.43 -15.56
C THR A 273 -6.22 1.40 -16.47
N SER A 274 -6.03 0.30 -17.19
CA SER A 274 -4.88 0.15 -18.07
C SER A 274 -5.22 -0.75 -19.25
N LYS A 275 -4.59 -0.47 -20.39
CA LYS A 275 -4.64 -1.34 -21.55
C LYS A 275 -3.23 -1.49 -22.11
N GLU A 276 -2.81 -2.74 -22.30
CA GLU A 276 -1.48 -3.05 -22.82
C GLU A 276 -1.23 -2.36 -24.15
N GLY A 277 -0.12 -1.66 -24.28
CA GLY A 277 0.28 -0.87 -25.45
C GLY A 277 -0.32 0.53 -25.55
N GLU A 278 -1.34 0.89 -24.74
CA GLU A 278 -2.03 2.18 -24.80
C GLU A 278 -1.72 3.10 -23.60
N GLY A 279 -1.30 2.52 -22.47
CA GLY A 279 -0.97 3.26 -21.26
C GLY A 279 -1.86 2.92 -20.06
N SER A 280 -1.75 3.72 -19.01
CA SER A 280 -2.47 3.50 -17.74
C SER A 280 -3.00 4.81 -17.17
N ILE A 281 -4.07 4.72 -16.38
CA ILE A 281 -4.59 5.79 -15.55
C ILE A 281 -4.61 5.27 -14.11
N PHE A 282 -3.82 5.86 -13.24
CA PHE A 282 -3.85 5.61 -11.82
C PHE A 282 -4.56 6.75 -11.12
N SER A 283 -5.55 6.41 -10.30
CA SER A 283 -6.38 7.40 -9.63
C SER A 283 -6.50 7.10 -8.14
N PHE A 284 -6.54 8.16 -7.33
CA PHE A 284 -6.91 8.03 -5.94
C PHE A 284 -7.93 9.10 -5.54
N SER A 285 -8.69 8.83 -4.50
CA SER A 285 -9.65 9.78 -3.93
C SER A 285 -9.37 10.02 -2.46
N ILE A 286 -9.65 11.25 -1.98
CA ILE A 286 -9.61 11.65 -0.57
C ILE A 286 -10.89 12.44 -0.28
N PRO A 287 -11.54 12.30 0.90
CA PRO A 287 -12.70 13.11 1.23
C PRO A 287 -12.37 14.60 1.21
N VAL A 288 -13.22 15.41 0.51
CA VAL A 288 -13.15 16.88 0.56
C VAL A 288 -13.58 17.35 1.94
N LYS A 289 -13.01 18.46 2.40
CA LYS A 289 -13.36 19.07 3.69
C LYS A 289 -14.70 19.77 3.64
#